data_fd786ac29d5d540de90123678cfdfc02
#
_entry.id   fd786ac29d5d540de90123678cfdfc02
#
_cell.length_a   1.000
_cell.length_b   1.000
_cell.length_c   1.000
_cell.angle_alpha   90.00
_cell.angle_beta   90.00
_cell.angle_gamma   90.00
#
_symmetry.space_group_name_H-M   'P 1'
#
loop_
_entity.id
_entity.type
_entity.pdbx_description
1 polymer ?
#
loop_
_entity_poly.entity_id
_entity_poly.type
_entity_poly.pdbx_seq_one_letter_code
_entity_poly.pdbx_strand_id
1 'polypeptide(L)'
;TRVYGVEGEPTIELIEDDSEHPENPSLVEAMRKVAKQRDDAARHAMYSEMLNATFLAPMDPEVDDDAEDSEALLAFEIQPSGRPTLGVFSDWASLRLWSPQGHDYAPIHGADLFGLAIERDAASVRINPEGDVGGELHRNEVETLVRAVETFRRRNSN
;
A
#
# COMPACT_ATOMS: atom_id res chain seq x y z
N THR A 1 -4.01 19.49 -3.99
CA THR A 1 -3.71 19.57 -4.68
C THR A 1 -3.29 19.93 -5.62
N ARG A 2 -3.05 20.12 -5.76
CA ARG A 2 -2.69 20.39 -6.72
C ARG A 2 -2.16 20.42 -7.65
N VAL A 3 -2.05 20.63 -8.09
CA VAL A 3 -1.33 20.78 -9.05
C VAL A 3 -0.74 21.13 -9.75
N TYR A 4 -0.63 21.42 -10.14
CA TYR A 4 0.19 21.74 -10.91
C TYR A 4 0.55 22.10 -11.69
N GLY A 5 0.70 22.54 -11.96
CA GLY A 5 1.14 22.95 -12.65
C GLY A 5 1.50 23.45 -13.40
N VAL A 6 1.39 23.93 -13.72
CA VAL A 6 1.85 24.33 -14.35
C VAL A 6 2.50 24.80 -14.77
N GLU A 7 2.34 25.32 -15.02
CA GLU A 7 2.97 25.68 -15.23
C GLU A 7 3.37 26.31 -15.10
N GLY A 8 3.37 26.85 -14.86
CA GLY A 8 3.72 27.24 -14.42
C GLY A 8 3.76 27.66 -13.97
N GLU A 9 3.33 27.60 -13.47
CA GLU A 9 3.36 27.55 -12.75
C GLU A 9 3.40 27.40 -12.27
N PRO A 10 3.26 27.85 -12.11
CA PRO A 10 3.23 27.34 -11.38
C PRO A 10 3.22 27.03 -10.83
N THR A 11 2.92 27.06 -10.50
CA THR A 11 2.93 26.51 -9.85
C THR A 11 2.82 26.06 -9.27
N ILE A 12 2.47 26.03 -8.95
CA ILE A 12 2.40 25.36 -8.38
C ILE A 12 2.52 24.88 -7.90
N GLU A 13 2.20 24.71 -7.65
CA GLU A 13 2.31 24.01 -7.22
C GLU A 13 2.55 23.37 -6.87
N LEU A 14 2.34 23.37 -6.65
CA LEU A 14 2.62 22.58 -6.26
C LEU A 14 2.96 22.28 -5.60
N ILE A 15 2.77 22.39 -5.35
CA ILE A 15 3.02 21.87 -4.87
C ILE A 15 3.22 21.66 -4.07
N GLU A 16 2.75 21.67 -3.69
CA GLU A 16 2.76 21.30 -2.86
C GLU A 16 3.61 20.50 -2.24
N ASP A 17 4.09 20.38 -1.64
CA ASP A 17 4.88 19.60 -1.32
C ASP A 17 5.13 18.33 -1.10
N ASP A 18 5.35 17.80 -1.52
CA ASP A 18 5.78 16.57 -2.03
C ASP A 18 6.68 15.85 -1.08
N SER A 19 7.47 16.57 -0.36
CA SER A 19 8.40 16.02 0.61
C SER A 19 7.69 15.43 1.82
N GLU A 20 6.37 15.58 1.88
CA GLU A 20 5.60 15.08 3.03
C GLU A 20 4.93 13.73 2.78
N HIS A 21 5.17 13.14 1.63
CA HIS A 21 4.62 11.82 1.34
C HIS A 21 5.51 10.73 1.94
N PRO A 22 4.90 9.64 2.44
CA PRO A 22 5.69 8.50 2.93
C PRO A 22 6.59 7.92 1.84
N GLU A 23 7.75 7.45 2.25
CA GLU A 23 8.68 6.74 1.39
C GLU A 23 9.18 5.52 2.12
N ASN A 24 9.44 4.45 1.39
CA ASN A 24 9.85 3.18 1.99
C ASN A 24 10.98 2.56 1.19
N PRO A 25 12.15 3.19 1.17
CA PRO A 25 13.26 2.69 0.34
C PRO A 25 13.74 1.30 0.77
N SER A 26 13.70 0.99 2.07
CA SER A 26 14.11 -0.34 2.52
C SER A 26 13.16 -1.42 2.01
N LEU A 27 11.86 -1.11 1.96
CA LEU A 27 10.88 -2.04 1.42
C LEU A 27 11.12 -2.28 -0.07
N VAL A 28 11.32 -1.19 -0.82
CA VAL A 28 11.54 -1.29 -2.27
C VAL A 28 12.79 -2.13 -2.55
N GLU A 29 13.85 -1.91 -1.78
CA GLU A 29 15.07 -2.67 -1.95
C GLU A 29 14.86 -4.15 -1.62
N ALA A 30 14.11 -4.44 -0.55
CA ALA A 30 13.81 -5.83 -0.18
C ALA A 30 12.99 -6.52 -1.26
N MET A 31 12.02 -5.82 -1.85
CA MET A 31 11.23 -6.37 -2.94
C MET A 31 12.08 -6.65 -4.17
N ARG A 32 13.00 -5.72 -4.48
CA ARG A 32 13.91 -5.89 -5.61
C ARG A 32 14.80 -7.12 -5.40
N LYS A 33 15.25 -7.32 -4.17
CA LYS A 33 16.09 -8.45 -3.83
C LYS A 33 15.36 -9.77 -4.01
N VAL A 34 14.09 -9.85 -3.60
CA VAL A 34 13.27 -11.05 -3.79
C VAL A 34 13.13 -11.36 -5.27
N ALA A 35 12.93 -10.34 -6.09
CA ALA A 35 12.78 -10.52 -7.53
C ALA A 35 14.04 -11.15 -8.15
N LYS A 36 15.20 -10.85 -7.58
CA LYS A 36 16.47 -11.36 -8.10
C LYS A 36 16.86 -12.72 -7.52
N GLN A 37 16.67 -12.90 -6.23
CA GLN A 37 17.20 -14.08 -5.52
C GLN A 37 16.17 -15.15 -5.21
N ARG A 38 14.94 -14.74 -4.91
CA ARG A 38 13.80 -15.64 -4.67
C ARG A 38 14.05 -16.70 -3.61
N ASP A 39 14.89 -16.42 -2.62
CA ASP A 39 15.12 -17.36 -1.54
C ASP A 39 14.27 -16.99 -0.32
N ASP A 40 14.20 -17.93 0.63
CA ASP A 40 13.35 -17.76 1.81
C ASP A 40 13.81 -16.61 2.70
N ALA A 41 15.13 -16.42 2.81
CA ALA A 41 15.66 -15.34 3.63
C ALA A 41 15.27 -13.98 3.06
N ALA A 42 15.39 -13.82 1.73
CA ALA A 42 15.02 -12.57 1.08
C ALA A 42 13.53 -12.30 1.22
N ARG A 43 12.70 -13.34 1.07
CA ARG A 43 11.25 -13.20 1.21
C ARG A 43 10.87 -12.82 2.63
N HIS A 44 11.51 -13.44 3.61
CA HIS A 44 11.24 -13.15 5.01
C HIS A 44 11.60 -11.70 5.34
N ALA A 45 12.75 -11.23 4.83
CA ALA A 45 13.16 -9.84 5.02
C ALA A 45 12.16 -8.87 4.38
N MET A 46 11.65 -9.22 3.21
CA MET A 46 10.64 -8.41 2.54
C MET A 46 9.37 -8.30 3.36
N TYR A 47 8.89 -9.42 3.91
CA TYR A 47 7.69 -9.39 4.74
C TYR A 47 7.89 -8.53 5.98
N SER A 48 9.08 -8.60 6.57
CA SER A 48 9.41 -7.77 7.74
C SER A 48 9.34 -6.28 7.38
N GLU A 49 9.89 -5.91 6.21
CA GLU A 49 9.84 -4.52 5.76
C GLU A 49 8.40 -4.09 5.46
N MET A 50 7.60 -4.99 4.89
CA MET A 50 6.19 -4.69 4.62
C MET A 50 5.42 -4.37 5.89
N LEU A 51 5.68 -5.11 6.97
CA LEU A 51 4.98 -4.88 8.22
C LEU A 51 5.40 -3.58 8.90
N ASN A 52 6.59 -3.10 8.60
CA ASN A 52 7.12 -1.85 9.18
C ASN A 52 6.94 -0.63 8.29
N ALA A 53 6.49 -0.83 7.06
CA ALA A 53 6.34 0.26 6.10
C ALA A 53 5.07 1.07 6.38
N THR A 54 5.04 2.30 5.85
CA THR A 54 3.82 3.10 5.83
C THR A 54 3.42 3.24 4.38
N PHE A 55 2.34 2.57 3.99
CA PHE A 55 1.89 2.55 2.61
C PHE A 55 0.96 3.71 2.29
N LEU A 56 0.97 4.13 1.03
CA LEU A 56 -0.01 5.07 0.51
C LEU A 56 -1.17 4.22 -0.01
N ALA A 57 -2.31 4.28 0.69
CA ALA A 57 -3.50 3.49 0.32
C ALA A 57 -4.53 4.42 -0.30
N PRO A 58 -4.75 4.31 -1.63
CA PRO A 58 -5.72 5.18 -2.29
C PRO A 58 -7.11 5.00 -1.71
N MET A 59 -7.80 6.11 -1.54
CA MET A 59 -9.15 6.11 -0.97
C MET A 59 -10.19 6.10 -2.07
N ASP A 60 -11.31 5.45 -1.81
CA ASP A 60 -12.44 5.41 -2.74
C ASP A 60 -13.21 6.72 -2.61
N PRO A 61 -13.26 7.56 -3.64
CA PRO A 61 -13.93 8.85 -3.54
C PRO A 61 -15.45 8.74 -3.43
N GLU A 62 -16.02 7.57 -3.69
CA GLU A 62 -17.46 7.36 -3.63
C GLU A 62 -17.94 6.89 -2.27
N VAL A 63 -17.02 6.66 -1.32
CA VAL A 63 -17.35 6.18 0.00
C VAL A 63 -17.43 7.37 0.97
N ASP A 64 -18.42 7.37 1.84
CA ASP A 64 -18.65 8.46 2.80
C ASP A 64 -17.51 8.55 3.83
N ASP A 65 -17.29 9.75 4.36
CA ASP A 65 -16.24 9.97 5.35
C ASP A 65 -16.44 9.16 6.62
N ASP A 66 -17.69 8.81 6.94
CA ASP A 66 -17.98 8.04 8.15
C ASP A 66 -18.03 6.54 7.92
N ALA A 67 -17.61 6.08 6.74
CA ALA A 67 -17.51 4.64 6.46
C ALA A 67 -16.38 4.02 7.27
N GLU A 68 -16.46 2.70 7.49
CA GLU A 68 -15.38 1.96 8.14
C GLU A 68 -14.11 2.10 7.33
N ASP A 69 -12.96 2.09 8.02
CA ASP A 69 -11.66 2.25 7.35
C ASP A 69 -11.46 1.21 6.25
N SER A 70 -11.85 -0.04 6.52
CA SER A 70 -11.67 -1.11 5.54
C SER A 70 -12.49 -0.86 4.27
N GLU A 71 -13.64 -0.20 4.38
CA GLU A 71 -14.50 0.09 3.25
C GLU A 71 -14.04 1.31 2.45
N ALA A 72 -13.25 2.16 3.08
CA ALA A 72 -12.77 3.37 2.43
C ALA A 72 -11.63 3.11 1.46
N LEU A 73 -10.99 1.95 1.54
CA LEU A 73 -9.89 1.60 0.64
C LEU A 73 -10.41 1.31 -0.75
N LEU A 74 -9.70 1.82 -1.74
CA LEU A 74 -10.11 1.65 -3.14
C LEU A 74 -9.87 0.22 -3.61
N ALA A 75 -10.91 -0.40 -4.18
CA ALA A 75 -10.77 -1.69 -4.83
C ALA A 75 -10.31 -1.45 -6.26
N PHE A 76 -9.17 -2.02 -6.62
CA PHE A 76 -8.64 -1.87 -7.97
C PHE A 76 -9.35 -2.79 -8.96
N GLU A 77 -9.85 -3.90 -8.45
CA GLU A 77 -10.49 -4.91 -9.28
C GLU A 77 -11.39 -5.75 -8.39
N ILE A 78 -12.53 -6.21 -8.93
CA ILE A 78 -13.40 -7.14 -8.21
C ILE A 78 -13.26 -8.49 -8.90
N GLN A 79 -12.86 -9.49 -8.14
CA GLN A 79 -12.65 -10.83 -8.66
C GLN A 79 -14.00 -11.52 -8.93
N PRO A 80 -14.03 -12.59 -9.77
CA PRO A 80 -15.27 -13.32 -10.00
C PRO A 80 -15.93 -13.84 -8.73
N SER A 81 -15.16 -14.07 -7.67
CA SER A 81 -15.68 -14.48 -6.37
C SER A 81 -16.42 -13.39 -5.64
N GLY A 82 -16.36 -12.13 -6.13
CA GLY A 82 -16.91 -10.98 -5.46
C GLY A 82 -15.92 -10.28 -4.53
N ARG A 83 -14.76 -10.87 -4.30
CA ARG A 83 -13.75 -10.29 -3.41
C ARG A 83 -12.93 -9.25 -4.16
N PRO A 84 -12.60 -8.13 -3.50
CA PRO A 84 -11.81 -7.09 -4.15
C PRO A 84 -10.31 -7.41 -4.14
N THR A 85 -9.60 -6.84 -5.10
CA THR A 85 -8.15 -6.74 -5.05
C THR A 85 -7.85 -5.29 -4.69
N LEU A 86 -7.11 -5.09 -3.60
CA LEU A 86 -6.73 -3.75 -3.16
C LEU A 86 -5.37 -3.41 -3.74
N GLY A 87 -5.08 -2.12 -3.85
CA GLY A 87 -3.77 -1.67 -4.30
C GLY A 87 -3.23 -0.63 -3.35
N VAL A 88 -1.91 -0.67 -3.12
CA VAL A 88 -1.23 0.33 -2.30
C VAL A 88 0.11 0.65 -2.94
N PHE A 89 0.75 1.71 -2.45
CA PHE A 89 2.00 2.18 -3.03
C PHE A 89 3.03 2.40 -1.93
N SER A 90 4.29 2.15 -2.29
CA SER A 90 5.39 2.35 -1.35
C SER A 90 5.82 3.81 -1.26
N ASP A 91 5.46 4.62 -2.26
CA ASP A 91 5.85 6.03 -2.30
C ASP A 91 4.98 6.78 -3.30
N TRP A 92 5.12 8.10 -3.27
CA TRP A 92 4.32 8.96 -4.12
C TRP A 92 4.63 8.77 -5.60
N ALA A 93 5.90 8.56 -5.94
CA ALA A 93 6.29 8.34 -7.33
C ALA A 93 5.61 7.12 -7.91
N SER A 94 5.52 6.04 -7.13
CA SER A 94 4.84 4.82 -7.58
C SER A 94 3.34 5.04 -7.76
N LEU A 95 2.72 5.80 -6.86
CA LEU A 95 1.31 6.15 -6.99
C LEU A 95 1.08 6.96 -8.28
N ARG A 96 1.99 7.89 -8.59
CA ARG A 96 1.87 8.73 -9.77
C ARG A 96 2.02 7.95 -11.07
N LEU A 97 2.66 6.80 -11.04
CA LEU A 97 2.71 5.94 -12.23
C LEU A 97 1.33 5.36 -12.53
N TRP A 98 0.57 5.05 -11.48
CA TRP A 98 -0.79 4.56 -11.64
C TRP A 98 -1.77 5.70 -11.92
N SER A 99 -1.60 6.82 -11.22
CA SER A 99 -2.46 7.99 -11.38
C SER A 99 -1.58 9.22 -11.59
N PRO A 100 -1.29 9.58 -12.85
CA PRO A 100 -0.36 10.70 -13.13
C PRO A 100 -0.75 12.03 -12.52
N GLN A 101 -2.04 12.23 -12.24
CA GLN A 101 -2.51 13.47 -11.63
C GLN A 101 -2.55 13.40 -10.11
N GLY A 102 -2.16 12.23 -9.56
CA GLY A 102 -2.24 12.02 -8.13
C GLY A 102 -3.60 11.48 -7.73
N HIS A 103 -3.72 11.09 -6.47
CA HIS A 103 -4.96 10.52 -5.93
C HIS A 103 -4.93 10.67 -4.42
N ASP A 104 -6.07 10.94 -3.82
CA ASP A 104 -6.16 10.99 -2.36
C ASP A 104 -5.84 9.64 -1.77
N TYR A 105 -5.04 9.62 -0.72
CA TYR A 105 -4.65 8.37 -0.07
C TYR A 105 -4.61 8.56 1.44
N ALA A 106 -4.66 7.45 2.15
CA ALA A 106 -4.39 7.43 3.59
C ALA A 106 -3.05 6.76 3.81
N PRO A 107 -2.17 7.36 4.64
CA PRO A 107 -0.95 6.65 5.03
C PRO A 107 -1.31 5.60 6.07
N ILE A 108 -1.05 4.32 5.76
CA ILE A 108 -1.44 3.23 6.64
C ILE A 108 -0.23 2.34 6.90
N HIS A 109 0.06 2.12 8.17
CA HIS A 109 1.15 1.23 8.57
C HIS A 109 0.85 -0.20 8.09
N GLY A 110 1.89 -0.89 7.61
CA GLY A 110 1.71 -2.21 7.02
C GLY A 110 1.00 -3.20 7.93
N ALA A 111 1.35 -3.19 9.22
CA ALA A 111 0.71 -4.09 10.18
C ALA A 111 -0.81 -3.88 10.25
N ASP A 112 -1.25 -2.64 10.09
CA ASP A 112 -2.68 -2.32 10.11
C ASP A 112 -3.32 -2.55 8.75
N LEU A 113 -2.58 -2.28 7.69
CA LEU A 113 -3.10 -2.44 6.33
C LEU A 113 -3.58 -3.86 6.07
N PHE A 114 -2.78 -4.85 6.45
CA PHE A 114 -3.14 -6.23 6.17
C PHE A 114 -4.35 -6.67 6.98
N GLY A 115 -4.50 -6.13 8.19
CA GLY A 115 -5.72 -6.37 8.97
C GLY A 115 -6.96 -5.81 8.28
N LEU A 116 -6.85 -4.60 7.74
CA LEU A 116 -7.94 -3.99 6.99
C LEU A 116 -8.28 -4.79 5.74
N ALA A 117 -7.28 -5.36 5.08
CA ALA A 117 -7.51 -6.18 3.90
C ALA A 117 -8.33 -7.42 4.25
N ILE A 118 -8.05 -8.04 5.40
CA ILE A 118 -8.82 -9.19 5.86
C ILE A 118 -10.25 -8.77 6.18
N GLU A 119 -10.44 -7.63 6.85
CA GLU A 119 -11.78 -7.11 7.14
C GLU A 119 -12.57 -6.85 5.86
N ARG A 120 -11.89 -6.37 4.83
CA ARG A 120 -12.51 -6.10 3.54
C ARG A 120 -12.79 -7.39 2.75
N ASP A 121 -12.30 -8.53 3.23
CA ASP A 121 -12.39 -9.82 2.53
C ASP A 121 -11.68 -9.78 1.19
N ALA A 122 -10.52 -9.13 1.15
CA ALA A 122 -9.76 -8.96 -0.08
C ALA A 122 -9.19 -10.27 -0.58
N ALA A 123 -9.23 -10.47 -1.89
CA ALA A 123 -8.60 -11.62 -2.53
C ALA A 123 -7.09 -11.47 -2.56
N SER A 124 -6.59 -10.24 -2.68
CA SER A 124 -5.17 -9.97 -2.73
C SER A 124 -4.91 -8.48 -2.49
N VAL A 125 -3.65 -8.16 -2.23
CA VAL A 125 -3.17 -6.78 -2.11
C VAL A 125 -2.02 -6.62 -3.09
N ARG A 126 -2.13 -5.68 -4.02
CA ARG A 126 -1.08 -5.36 -4.98
C ARG A 126 -0.28 -4.18 -4.45
N ILE A 127 1.04 -4.28 -4.56
CA ILE A 127 1.93 -3.20 -4.17
C ILE A 127 2.59 -2.67 -5.44
N ASN A 128 2.45 -1.37 -5.68
CA ASN A 128 3.01 -0.68 -6.85
C ASN A 128 2.60 -1.34 -8.17
N PRO A 129 1.28 -1.43 -8.46
CA PRO A 129 0.80 -2.16 -9.63
C PRO A 129 1.41 -1.72 -10.96
N GLU A 130 1.81 -0.45 -11.10
CA GLU A 130 2.38 0.07 -12.34
C GLU A 130 3.86 0.37 -12.22
N GLY A 131 4.47 0.03 -11.09
CA GLY A 131 5.88 0.35 -10.85
C GLY A 131 6.83 -0.73 -11.33
N ASP A 132 8.10 -0.36 -11.44
CA ASP A 132 9.15 -1.30 -11.80
C ASP A 132 9.37 -2.35 -10.72
N VAL A 133 9.13 -1.97 -9.48
CA VAL A 133 9.27 -2.87 -8.34
C VAL A 133 7.93 -2.95 -7.65
N GLY A 134 7.27 -4.07 -7.79
CA GLY A 134 5.96 -4.28 -7.20
C GLY A 134 5.70 -5.76 -6.97
N GLY A 135 4.54 -6.07 -6.47
CA GLY A 135 4.17 -7.46 -6.22
C GLY A 135 2.72 -7.58 -5.81
N GLU A 136 2.29 -8.81 -5.64
CA GLU A 136 0.92 -9.09 -5.21
C GLU A 136 0.98 -10.15 -4.11
N LEU A 137 0.31 -9.85 -3.01
CA LEU A 137 0.16 -10.77 -1.89
C LEU A 137 -1.23 -11.36 -1.97
N HIS A 138 -1.32 -12.66 -2.14
CA HIS A 138 -2.61 -13.34 -2.18
C HIS A 138 -3.14 -13.51 -0.75
N ARG A 139 -4.42 -13.83 -0.64
CA ARG A 139 -5.10 -13.85 0.65
C ARG A 139 -4.37 -14.69 1.70
N ASN A 140 -3.89 -15.87 1.33
CA ASN A 140 -3.22 -16.73 2.30
C ASN A 140 -1.94 -16.10 2.86
N GLU A 141 -1.23 -15.34 2.03
CA GLU A 141 -0.05 -14.62 2.50
C GLU A 141 -0.44 -13.50 3.45
N VAL A 142 -1.49 -12.77 3.11
CA VAL A 142 -1.99 -11.69 3.96
C VAL A 142 -2.42 -12.24 5.31
N GLU A 143 -3.12 -13.37 5.31
CA GLU A 143 -3.55 -14.03 6.55
C GLU A 143 -2.35 -14.42 7.42
N THR A 144 -1.30 -14.93 6.79
CA THR A 144 -0.08 -15.29 7.51
C THR A 144 0.56 -14.07 8.16
N LEU A 145 0.61 -12.95 7.44
CA LEU A 145 1.17 -11.72 7.97
C LEU A 145 0.34 -11.17 9.13
N VAL A 146 -0.97 -11.26 9.02
CA VAL A 146 -1.86 -10.80 10.09
C VAL A 146 -1.65 -11.65 11.35
N ARG A 147 -1.51 -12.96 11.20
CA ARG A 147 -1.26 -13.82 12.35
C ARG A 147 0.08 -13.49 13.01
N ALA A 148 1.09 -13.17 12.20
CA ALA A 148 2.40 -12.78 12.74
C ALA A 148 2.29 -11.50 13.57
N VAL A 149 1.53 -10.53 13.09
CA VAL A 149 1.31 -9.28 13.80
C VAL A 149 0.59 -9.52 15.13
N GLU A 150 -0.45 -10.34 15.10
CA GLU A 150 -1.22 -10.66 16.32
C GLU A 150 -0.35 -11.34 17.36
N THR A 151 0.50 -12.26 16.92
CA THR A 151 1.41 -12.96 17.83
C THR A 151 2.40 -11.99 18.45
N PHE A 152 2.96 -11.09 17.63
CA PHE A 152 3.92 -10.10 18.11
C PHE A 152 3.27 -9.15 19.13
N ARG A 153 2.08 -8.67 18.83
CA ARG A 153 1.36 -7.76 19.72
C ARG A 153 1.00 -8.42 21.05
N ARG A 154 0.61 -9.69 21.02
CA ARG A 154 0.33 -10.42 22.25
C ARG A 154 1.56 -10.56 23.14
N ARG A 155 2.71 -10.85 22.52
CA ARG A 155 3.95 -10.98 23.28
C ARG A 155 4.33 -9.68 23.96
N ASN A 156 4.10 -8.56 23.28
CA ASN A 156 4.50 -7.26 23.79
C ASN A 156 3.52 -6.65 24.76
N SER A 157 2.30 -7.20 24.87
CA SER A 157 1.32 -6.69 25.81
C SER A 157 1.40 -7.36 27.18
N ASN A 158 2.29 -8.33 27.34
CA ASN A 158 2.55 -8.95 28.64
C ASN A 158 3.74 -8.29 29.36
#